data_4839fff4339fdc3da08d43be6bf603dc
#
_entry.id   4839fff4339fdc3da08d43be6bf603dc
#
_cell.length_a   1.000
_cell.length_b   1.000
_cell.length_c   1.000
_cell.angle_alpha   90.00
_cell.angle_beta   90.00
_cell.angle_gamma   90.00
#
_symmetry.space_group_name_H-M   'P 1'
#
loop_
_entity.id
_entity.type
_entity.pdbx_description
1 polymer ?
#
loop_
_entity_poly.entity_id
_entity_poly.type
_entity_poly.pdbx_seq_one_letter_code
_entity_poly.pdbx_strand_id
1 'polypeptide(L)'
;MRMEKTVCELFAGVGGFRCGLNSIKDKDFSLSSETWKTVWFNQWEPGKKTQWAYDCYVKHFGTSLDLNGNDTTNVDISIVDKNAIPNHNLLVGGFPCQDYSVARSLNGEKGIEGKKGVLWWSIWDILKIKRPPFVLLENVDRLLLSPSKQRGRDFGIILSCFYNEGYFVEWRVVNAAEYGEVQRRRRTFIFAYKKDTNFAKSLNLENNNSLISEVLEKKSFFAKCFPIEKLDVFSIRKTTISGDIADISDNFSFDFANSGIMFDGSVYTAKTYPIITKARTIGEILENKKVAEKYFISNNKLYFTNPDSTHSDETKTELSSEAKKTWQYIKGAKRKYRTASNGHKYIYSEGAIPMVDEWNKPARTMLTSEGSFNRSTHIVRDLLNSEIRILTPKETERIQGFPDDWTATGMPEKFRYFCMGNALVVPLVSRMEKILDKIFSEE
;
A
#
# COMPACT_ATOMS: atom_id res chain seq x y z
N MET A 1 10.05 -29.53 13.11
CA MET A 1 9.09 -28.82 13.99
C MET A 1 8.41 -27.76 13.12
N ARG A 2 7.12 -27.58 13.22
CA ARG A 2 6.41 -26.54 12.46
C ARG A 2 6.83 -25.15 12.93
N MET A 3 7.16 -24.23 12.02
CA MET A 3 7.55 -22.85 12.35
C MET A 3 6.41 -22.10 13.06
N GLU A 4 6.72 -21.42 14.16
CA GLU A 4 5.72 -20.62 14.87
C GLU A 4 5.30 -19.40 14.05
N LYS A 5 4.01 -19.07 14.04
CA LYS A 5 3.44 -17.94 13.33
C LYS A 5 3.52 -16.65 14.16
N THR A 6 4.74 -16.20 14.43
CA THR A 6 5.02 -14.94 15.15
C THR A 6 5.27 -13.81 14.17
N VAL A 7 4.64 -12.66 14.40
CA VAL A 7 4.63 -11.50 13.50
C VAL A 7 5.15 -10.25 14.19
N CYS A 8 6.00 -9.50 13.49
CA CYS A 8 6.30 -8.11 13.80
C CYS A 8 5.63 -7.22 12.73
N GLU A 9 4.74 -6.31 13.13
CA GLU A 9 4.01 -5.43 12.21
C GLU A 9 4.53 -4.00 12.31
N LEU A 10 5.10 -3.48 11.22
CA LEU A 10 5.62 -2.10 11.15
C LEU A 10 4.67 -1.20 10.39
N PHE A 11 4.59 0.07 10.83
CA PHE A 11 3.69 1.06 10.23
C PHE A 11 2.25 0.54 10.18
N ALA A 12 1.83 -0.07 11.28
CA ALA A 12 0.65 -0.91 11.38
C ALA A 12 -0.67 -0.21 11.00
N GLY A 13 -0.70 1.14 11.00
CA GLY A 13 -1.91 1.90 10.71
C GLY A 13 -3.02 1.52 11.67
N VAL A 14 -4.14 1.08 11.12
CA VAL A 14 -5.29 0.57 11.88
C VAL A 14 -5.37 -0.97 11.89
N GLY A 15 -4.25 -1.67 11.60
CA GLY A 15 -4.13 -3.11 11.72
C GLY A 15 -4.50 -3.92 10.47
N GLY A 16 -4.23 -3.39 9.28
CA GLY A 16 -4.61 -4.05 8.03
C GLY A 16 -3.95 -5.40 7.79
N PHE A 17 -2.66 -5.55 8.07
CA PHE A 17 -1.97 -6.84 7.99
C PHE A 17 -2.51 -7.83 9.02
N ARG A 18 -2.65 -7.39 10.28
CA ARG A 18 -3.14 -8.26 11.36
C ARG A 18 -4.56 -8.76 11.09
N CYS A 19 -5.45 -7.87 10.60
CA CYS A 19 -6.79 -8.26 10.15
C CYS A 19 -6.75 -9.31 9.04
N GLY A 20 -5.90 -9.11 8.03
CA GLY A 20 -5.80 -10.02 6.89
C GLY A 20 -5.20 -11.37 7.24
N LEU A 21 -4.11 -11.38 8.01
CA LEU A 21 -3.43 -12.61 8.45
C LEU A 21 -4.33 -13.49 9.34
N ASN A 22 -5.21 -12.87 10.14
CA ASN A 22 -6.13 -13.59 11.02
C ASN A 22 -7.56 -13.66 10.47
N SER A 23 -7.79 -13.23 9.23
CA SER A 23 -9.10 -13.25 8.57
C SER A 23 -10.23 -12.63 9.41
N ILE A 24 -9.93 -11.53 10.09
CA ILE A 24 -10.86 -10.85 10.99
C ILE A 24 -11.97 -10.19 10.16
N LYS A 25 -13.22 -10.59 10.43
CA LYS A 25 -14.42 -10.10 9.74
C LYS A 25 -15.38 -9.35 10.66
N ASP A 26 -15.19 -9.47 11.96
CA ASP A 26 -15.99 -8.81 12.99
C ASP A 26 -15.09 -7.98 13.89
N LYS A 27 -15.55 -6.79 14.28
CA LYS A 27 -14.83 -5.92 15.23
C LYS A 27 -14.79 -6.51 16.64
N ASP A 28 -15.73 -7.39 16.97
CA ASP A 28 -15.87 -8.05 18.28
C ASP A 28 -15.17 -9.43 18.31
N PHE A 29 -14.17 -9.63 17.42
CA PHE A 29 -13.38 -10.85 17.38
C PHE A 29 -12.61 -11.09 18.70
N SER A 30 -12.29 -12.36 18.98
CA SER A 30 -11.46 -12.72 20.14
C SER A 30 -9.99 -12.79 19.77
N LEU A 31 -9.13 -12.10 20.52
CA LEU A 31 -7.66 -12.20 20.37
C LEU A 31 -7.13 -13.61 20.57
N SER A 32 -7.83 -14.43 21.38
CA SER A 32 -7.45 -15.83 21.59
C SER A 32 -7.62 -16.69 20.34
N SER A 33 -8.38 -16.24 19.34
CA SER A 33 -8.56 -16.93 18.06
C SER A 33 -7.47 -16.62 17.02
N GLU A 34 -6.51 -15.74 17.33
CA GLU A 34 -5.44 -15.40 16.41
C GLU A 34 -4.51 -16.60 16.16
N THR A 35 -4.33 -16.93 14.90
CA THR A 35 -3.38 -17.95 14.42
C THR A 35 -2.00 -17.34 14.18
N TRP A 36 -1.97 -16.12 13.64
CA TRP A 36 -0.76 -15.32 13.42
C TRP A 36 -0.59 -14.34 14.58
N LYS A 37 0.27 -14.73 15.52
CA LYS A 37 0.46 -13.95 16.76
C LYS A 37 1.36 -12.76 16.52
N THR A 38 0.82 -11.55 16.57
CA THR A 38 1.63 -10.33 16.55
C THR A 38 2.31 -10.15 17.89
N VAL A 39 3.63 -10.37 17.92
CA VAL A 39 4.44 -10.28 19.14
C VAL A 39 4.87 -8.86 19.44
N TRP A 40 4.98 -8.02 18.41
CA TRP A 40 5.26 -6.60 18.54
C TRP A 40 4.81 -5.86 17.28
N PHE A 41 4.41 -4.59 17.45
CA PHE A 41 4.06 -3.71 16.33
C PHE A 41 4.60 -2.31 16.56
N ASN A 42 4.64 -1.50 15.51
CA ASN A 42 4.92 -0.07 15.61
C ASN A 42 3.96 0.73 14.75
N GLN A 43 3.37 1.76 15.37
CA GLN A 43 2.59 2.77 14.69
C GLN A 43 2.83 4.12 15.33
N TRP A 44 3.37 5.05 14.56
CA TRP A 44 3.64 6.41 15.00
C TRP A 44 3.50 7.40 13.84
N GLU A 45 2.85 8.54 14.10
CA GLU A 45 2.65 9.60 13.13
C GLU A 45 3.40 10.86 13.54
N PRO A 46 4.44 11.29 12.80
CA PRO A 46 5.28 12.44 13.16
C PRO A 46 4.47 13.73 13.23
N GLY A 47 4.69 14.51 14.29
CA GLY A 47 4.08 15.82 14.47
C GLY A 47 2.59 15.82 14.80
N LYS A 48 2.00 14.68 15.13
CA LYS A 48 0.61 14.56 15.57
C LYS A 48 0.53 14.48 17.10
N LYS A 49 -0.27 15.37 17.71
CA LYS A 49 -0.57 15.32 19.16
C LYS A 49 -1.34 14.06 19.53
N THR A 50 -2.34 13.68 18.72
CA THR A 50 -3.16 12.49 18.91
C THR A 50 -2.81 11.49 17.84
N GLN A 51 -2.53 10.27 18.26
CA GLN A 51 -2.10 9.16 17.41
C GLN A 51 -3.30 8.28 17.04
N TRP A 52 -4.25 8.84 16.28
CA TRP A 52 -5.54 8.20 16.01
C TRP A 52 -5.45 6.78 15.41
N ALA A 53 -4.51 6.54 14.55
CA ALA A 53 -4.32 5.19 13.98
C ALA A 53 -3.82 4.21 15.05
N TYR A 54 -2.86 4.64 15.87
CA TYR A 54 -2.38 3.86 17.02
C TYR A 54 -3.50 3.59 18.02
N ASP A 55 -4.25 4.62 18.43
CA ASP A 55 -5.37 4.49 19.38
C ASP A 55 -6.41 3.48 18.86
N CYS A 56 -6.69 3.51 17.54
CA CYS A 56 -7.57 2.55 16.89
C CYS A 56 -7.00 1.13 16.96
N TYR A 57 -5.72 0.96 16.63
CA TYR A 57 -5.05 -0.34 16.68
C TYR A 57 -5.09 -0.93 18.10
N VAL A 58 -4.68 -0.15 19.09
CA VAL A 58 -4.63 -0.57 20.50
C VAL A 58 -6.02 -0.91 21.04
N LYS A 59 -7.05 -0.19 20.63
CA LYS A 59 -8.42 -0.48 21.04
C LYS A 59 -8.88 -1.88 20.61
N HIS A 60 -8.42 -2.36 19.45
CA HIS A 60 -8.77 -3.68 18.97
C HIS A 60 -7.82 -4.78 19.47
N PHE A 61 -6.53 -4.48 19.58
CA PHE A 61 -5.49 -5.51 19.74
C PHE A 61 -4.68 -5.39 21.04
N GLY A 62 -4.84 -4.29 21.78
CA GLY A 62 -3.96 -3.99 22.92
C GLY A 62 -2.58 -3.51 22.47
N THR A 63 -1.71 -3.26 23.44
CA THR A 63 -0.30 -2.92 23.25
C THR A 63 0.59 -4.17 23.28
N SER A 64 1.85 -4.00 22.90
CA SER A 64 2.88 -5.03 23.04
C SER A 64 4.09 -4.43 23.75
N LEU A 65 4.75 -5.25 24.56
CA LEU A 65 5.99 -4.84 25.23
C LEU A 65 7.20 -5.35 24.43
N ASP A 66 8.29 -4.59 24.50
CA ASP A 66 9.59 -5.03 24.02
C ASP A 66 10.24 -6.03 25.00
N LEU A 67 11.42 -6.58 24.66
CA LEU A 67 12.11 -7.54 25.51
C LEU A 67 12.57 -6.96 26.86
N ASN A 68 12.61 -5.63 26.99
CA ASN A 68 12.95 -4.93 28.22
C ASN A 68 11.71 -4.60 29.07
N GLY A 69 10.51 -4.97 28.61
CA GLY A 69 9.26 -4.72 29.28
C GLY A 69 8.70 -3.29 29.07
N ASN A 70 9.21 -2.55 28.06
CA ASN A 70 8.73 -1.21 27.75
C ASN A 70 7.72 -1.24 26.60
N ASP A 71 6.72 -0.35 26.66
CA ASP A 71 5.85 -0.08 25.51
C ASP A 71 6.54 0.94 24.57
N THR A 72 7.14 0.43 23.52
CA THR A 72 7.79 1.21 22.46
C THR A 72 7.00 1.22 21.15
N THR A 73 5.73 0.79 21.22
CA THR A 73 4.89 0.60 20.02
C THR A 73 4.43 1.91 19.38
N ASN A 74 4.36 3.00 20.16
CA ASN A 74 4.02 4.35 19.67
C ASN A 74 5.20 5.32 19.79
N VAL A 75 6.35 4.91 19.25
CA VAL A 75 7.58 5.71 19.24
C VAL A 75 8.09 5.77 17.79
N ASP A 76 8.82 6.84 17.43
CA ASP A 76 9.50 6.88 16.14
C ASP A 76 10.40 5.66 15.99
N ILE A 77 10.13 4.85 14.96
CA ILE A 77 10.86 3.61 14.72
C ILE A 77 12.37 3.84 14.60
N SER A 78 12.80 5.02 14.17
CA SER A 78 14.23 5.35 14.02
C SER A 78 15.00 5.35 15.34
N ILE A 79 14.32 5.65 16.47
CA ILE A 79 14.94 5.69 17.81
C ILE A 79 14.63 4.47 18.67
N VAL A 80 13.75 3.55 18.23
CA VAL A 80 13.51 2.28 18.91
C VAL A 80 14.77 1.42 18.88
N ASP A 81 15.16 0.84 20.02
CA ASP A 81 16.22 -0.18 20.06
C ASP A 81 15.75 -1.46 19.35
N LYS A 82 16.35 -1.78 18.20
CA LYS A 82 16.00 -2.95 17.40
C LYS A 82 16.36 -4.27 18.11
N ASN A 83 17.31 -4.25 19.04
CA ASN A 83 17.64 -5.43 19.85
C ASN A 83 16.52 -5.78 20.82
N ALA A 84 15.79 -4.78 21.31
CA ALA A 84 14.68 -4.96 22.22
C ALA A 84 13.39 -5.48 21.56
N ILE A 85 13.27 -5.41 20.22
CA ILE A 85 12.11 -5.98 19.51
C ILE A 85 12.09 -7.51 19.71
N PRO A 86 10.96 -8.14 20.05
CA PRO A 86 10.86 -9.60 20.17
C PRO A 86 11.23 -10.33 18.88
N ASN A 87 11.80 -11.52 18.98
CA ASN A 87 12.05 -12.37 17.81
C ASN A 87 10.73 -12.76 17.16
N HIS A 88 10.74 -12.82 15.84
CA HIS A 88 9.56 -13.12 15.03
C HIS A 88 9.97 -13.83 13.74
N ASN A 89 9.05 -14.61 13.18
CA ASN A 89 9.30 -15.38 11.97
C ASN A 89 8.75 -14.72 10.71
N LEU A 90 7.86 -13.73 10.86
CA LEU A 90 7.33 -12.92 9.78
C LEU A 90 7.40 -11.43 10.15
N LEU A 91 8.08 -10.64 9.31
CA LEU A 91 8.02 -9.19 9.37
C LEU A 91 7.03 -8.69 8.33
N VAL A 92 6.04 -7.87 8.72
CA VAL A 92 5.10 -7.25 7.78
C VAL A 92 5.09 -5.73 7.93
N GLY A 93 4.76 -5.01 6.86
CA GLY A 93 4.61 -3.56 6.92
C GLY A 93 4.28 -2.89 5.61
N GLY A 94 3.52 -1.78 5.69
CA GLY A 94 3.24 -0.89 4.57
C GLY A 94 4.04 0.40 4.73
N PHE A 95 5.27 0.45 4.23
CA PHE A 95 6.12 1.63 4.41
C PHE A 95 5.85 2.71 3.35
N PRO A 96 5.90 4.01 3.72
CA PRO A 96 5.66 5.09 2.77
C PRO A 96 6.79 5.18 1.73
N CYS A 97 6.41 5.48 0.47
CA CYS A 97 7.35 5.80 -0.60
C CYS A 97 7.93 7.21 -0.34
N GLN A 98 9.15 7.29 0.16
CA GLN A 98 9.89 8.54 0.38
C GLN A 98 11.18 8.52 -0.45
N ASP A 99 11.74 9.70 -0.70
CA ASP A 99 12.98 9.82 -1.45
C ASP A 99 14.15 9.12 -0.72
N TYR A 100 14.73 8.12 -1.35
CA TYR A 100 15.87 7.33 -0.84
C TYR A 100 17.22 8.02 -1.08
N SER A 101 17.23 9.29 -1.51
CA SER A 101 18.43 10.06 -1.87
C SER A 101 19.45 10.26 -0.74
N VAL A 102 19.22 9.69 0.44
CA VAL A 102 20.06 9.84 1.64
C VAL A 102 21.21 8.81 1.70
N ALA A 103 21.39 7.95 0.71
CA ALA A 103 22.51 6.99 0.67
C ALA A 103 23.89 7.66 0.76
N ARG A 104 24.00 8.96 0.43
CA ARG A 104 25.25 9.73 0.58
C ARG A 104 25.63 10.07 2.02
N SER A 105 24.71 9.99 2.97
CA SER A 105 25.01 10.30 4.38
C SER A 105 25.50 9.09 5.20
N LEU A 106 25.45 7.88 4.65
CA LEU A 106 25.95 6.68 5.32
C LEU A 106 27.47 6.59 5.37
N ASN A 107 28.19 7.33 4.49
CA ASN A 107 29.66 7.38 4.44
C ASN A 107 30.27 8.64 5.10
N GLY A 108 29.48 9.52 5.69
CA GLY A 108 29.95 10.74 6.33
C GLY A 108 29.57 10.81 7.80
N GLU A 109 30.55 11.02 8.66
CA GLU A 109 30.52 11.12 10.13
C GLU A 109 29.60 12.22 10.72
N LYS A 110 28.48 12.56 10.10
CA LYS A 110 27.50 13.48 10.67
C LYS A 110 26.16 12.79 10.79
N GLY A 111 25.84 12.52 12.05
CA GLY A 111 24.62 11.86 12.50
C GLY A 111 23.34 12.37 11.83
N ILE A 112 22.36 11.52 11.88
CA ILE A 112 20.99 11.61 11.39
C ILE A 112 20.27 12.85 11.96
N GLU A 113 20.68 14.06 11.57
CA GLU A 113 19.99 15.31 11.83
C GLU A 113 19.40 15.96 10.58
N GLY A 114 19.08 15.15 9.57
CA GLY A 114 18.52 15.63 8.31
C GLY A 114 17.18 15.00 7.99
N LYS A 115 16.07 15.70 8.31
CA LYS A 115 14.72 15.52 7.73
C LYS A 115 14.27 14.08 7.52
N LYS A 116 13.45 13.55 8.48
CA LYS A 116 12.62 12.34 8.38
C LYS A 116 13.35 11.19 7.66
N GLY A 117 14.15 10.45 8.42
CA GLY A 117 14.89 9.30 7.90
C GLY A 117 13.96 8.41 7.08
N VAL A 118 14.43 7.97 5.93
CA VAL A 118 13.66 7.05 5.09
C VAL A 118 13.39 5.82 5.92
N LEU A 119 12.12 5.54 6.18
CA LEU A 119 11.67 4.47 7.09
C LEU A 119 12.17 3.07 6.66
N TRP A 120 12.59 2.95 5.40
CA TRP A 120 13.27 1.77 4.89
C TRP A 120 14.51 1.39 5.71
N TRP A 121 15.33 2.35 6.14
CA TRP A 121 16.55 2.07 6.91
C TRP A 121 16.23 1.42 8.25
N SER A 122 15.13 1.82 8.89
CA SER A 122 14.68 1.16 10.12
C SER A 122 14.23 -0.29 9.87
N ILE A 123 13.60 -0.58 8.71
CA ILE A 123 13.30 -1.95 8.29
C ILE A 123 14.61 -2.73 8.13
N TRP A 124 15.57 -2.16 7.39
CA TRP A 124 16.85 -2.84 7.15
C TRP A 124 17.62 -3.10 8.46
N ASP A 125 17.61 -2.18 9.43
CA ASP A 125 18.21 -2.41 10.74
C ASP A 125 17.55 -3.59 11.47
N ILE A 126 16.23 -3.72 11.40
CA ILE A 126 15.53 -4.88 11.95
C ILE A 126 15.93 -6.16 11.21
N LEU A 127 16.04 -6.14 9.89
CA LEU A 127 16.49 -7.30 9.10
C LEU A 127 17.90 -7.75 9.51
N LYS A 128 18.85 -6.83 9.72
CA LYS A 128 20.20 -7.13 10.19
C LYS A 128 20.23 -7.80 11.57
N ILE A 129 19.42 -7.26 12.49
CA ILE A 129 19.46 -7.65 13.91
C ILE A 129 18.59 -8.88 14.18
N LYS A 130 17.34 -8.88 13.69
CA LYS A 130 16.35 -9.93 13.98
C LYS A 130 16.35 -11.07 12.96
N ARG A 131 16.78 -10.81 11.73
CA ARG A 131 16.93 -11.81 10.67
C ARG A 131 15.69 -12.71 10.48
N PRO A 132 14.45 -12.17 10.43
CA PRO A 132 13.26 -13.00 10.31
C PRO A 132 13.35 -13.89 9.05
N PRO A 133 12.90 -15.16 9.10
CA PRO A 133 12.92 -16.03 7.92
C PRO A 133 12.12 -15.48 6.75
N PHE A 134 11.01 -14.77 7.03
CA PHE A 134 10.09 -14.24 6.03
C PHE A 134 9.75 -12.77 6.26
N VAL A 135 9.58 -12.04 5.15
CA VAL A 135 9.22 -10.62 5.14
C VAL A 135 8.15 -10.38 4.08
N LEU A 136 7.05 -9.72 4.43
CA LEU A 136 6.00 -9.33 3.49
C LEU A 136 5.71 -7.83 3.62
N LEU A 137 6.07 -7.07 2.59
CA LEU A 137 5.92 -5.62 2.57
C LEU A 137 4.96 -5.16 1.49
N GLU A 138 4.34 -4.00 1.72
CA GLU A 138 3.48 -3.33 0.75
C GLU A 138 3.99 -1.93 0.45
N ASN A 139 3.89 -1.52 -0.81
CA ASN A 139 4.17 -0.15 -1.23
C ASN A 139 3.35 0.24 -2.47
N VAL A 140 3.38 1.52 -2.85
CA VAL A 140 2.78 1.97 -4.11
C VAL A 140 3.54 1.40 -5.32
N ASP A 141 2.84 1.21 -6.44
CA ASP A 141 3.45 0.65 -7.68
C ASP A 141 4.53 1.55 -8.28
N ARG A 142 4.51 2.86 -7.98
CA ARG A 142 5.56 3.81 -8.38
C ARG A 142 6.94 3.50 -7.79
N LEU A 143 7.05 2.74 -6.71
CA LEU A 143 8.32 2.31 -6.13
C LEU A 143 9.24 1.68 -7.19
N LEU A 144 8.69 0.85 -8.08
CA LEU A 144 9.42 0.19 -9.15
C LEU A 144 10.00 1.14 -10.20
N LEU A 145 9.52 2.39 -10.23
CA LEU A 145 9.88 3.39 -11.23
C LEU A 145 10.60 4.61 -10.63
N SER A 146 10.75 4.65 -9.32
CA SER A 146 11.32 5.79 -8.58
C SER A 146 12.85 5.75 -8.58
N PRO A 147 13.50 6.92 -8.66
CA PRO A 147 12.96 8.22 -9.06
C PRO A 147 12.88 8.35 -10.59
N SER A 148 12.15 9.35 -11.09
CA SER A 148 11.93 9.53 -12.54
C SER A 148 13.22 9.76 -13.36
N LYS A 149 14.25 10.37 -12.76
CA LYS A 149 15.56 10.64 -13.40
C LYS A 149 16.50 9.45 -13.41
N GLN A 150 16.27 8.44 -12.55
CA GLN A 150 17.10 7.24 -12.40
C GLN A 150 16.17 6.07 -12.07
N ARG A 151 15.43 5.62 -13.08
CA ARG A 151 14.32 4.66 -12.92
C ARG A 151 14.78 3.39 -12.23
N GLY A 152 13.99 2.97 -11.23
CA GLY A 152 14.22 1.74 -10.50
C GLY A 152 15.30 1.80 -9.42
N ARG A 153 16.04 2.92 -9.28
CA ARG A 153 17.09 3.06 -8.27
C ARG A 153 16.61 2.74 -6.86
N ASP A 154 15.48 3.30 -6.46
CA ASP A 154 14.98 3.16 -5.10
C ASP A 154 14.65 1.70 -4.78
N PHE A 155 14.05 0.99 -5.73
CA PHE A 155 13.82 -0.44 -5.58
C PHE A 155 15.12 -1.27 -5.66
N GLY A 156 16.08 -0.85 -6.47
CA GLY A 156 17.43 -1.42 -6.52
C GLY A 156 18.13 -1.36 -5.17
N ILE A 157 18.04 -0.23 -4.45
CA ILE A 157 18.57 -0.09 -3.08
C ILE A 157 17.90 -1.09 -2.12
N ILE A 158 16.58 -1.24 -2.19
CA ILE A 158 15.84 -2.21 -1.38
C ILE A 158 16.35 -3.64 -1.65
N LEU A 159 16.49 -4.01 -2.92
CA LEU A 159 17.00 -5.33 -3.31
C LEU A 159 18.46 -5.55 -2.84
N SER A 160 19.32 -4.52 -2.92
CA SER A 160 20.70 -4.58 -2.43
C SER A 160 20.76 -4.81 -0.91
N CYS A 161 19.90 -4.14 -0.14
CA CYS A 161 19.78 -4.38 1.30
C CYS A 161 19.37 -5.82 1.61
N PHE A 162 18.37 -6.37 0.90
CA PHE A 162 17.96 -7.76 1.06
C PHE A 162 19.06 -8.75 0.66
N TYR A 163 19.77 -8.48 -0.43
CA TYR A 163 20.89 -9.29 -0.89
C TYR A 163 22.00 -9.38 0.18
N ASN A 164 22.38 -8.24 0.78
CA ASN A 164 23.38 -8.17 1.84
C ASN A 164 23.00 -9.02 3.06
N GLU A 165 21.70 -9.13 3.34
CA GLU A 165 21.20 -9.92 4.47
C GLU A 165 20.91 -11.39 4.11
N GLY A 166 21.20 -11.82 2.88
CA GLY A 166 21.02 -13.19 2.42
C GLY A 166 19.56 -13.59 2.18
N TYR A 167 18.76 -12.68 1.69
CA TYR A 167 17.38 -12.95 1.26
C TYR A 167 17.27 -13.11 -0.25
N PHE A 168 16.38 -13.98 -0.67
CA PHE A 168 15.75 -13.95 -1.99
C PHE A 168 14.49 -13.08 -1.92
N VAL A 169 14.11 -12.44 -3.02
CA VAL A 169 13.02 -11.47 -3.04
C VAL A 169 12.15 -11.68 -4.26
N GLU A 170 10.86 -11.77 -4.05
CA GLU A 170 9.85 -11.71 -5.10
C GLU A 170 9.05 -10.41 -5.00
N TRP A 171 8.54 -9.90 -6.12
CA TRP A 171 7.58 -8.81 -6.10
C TRP A 171 6.49 -9.02 -7.14
N ARG A 172 5.30 -8.46 -6.83
CA ARG A 172 4.18 -8.42 -7.73
C ARG A 172 3.39 -7.14 -7.54
N VAL A 173 3.09 -6.45 -8.66
CA VAL A 173 2.08 -5.39 -8.68
C VAL A 173 0.71 -6.03 -8.79
N VAL A 174 -0.12 -5.81 -7.79
CA VAL A 174 -1.47 -6.36 -7.70
C VAL A 174 -2.48 -5.22 -7.74
N ASN A 175 -3.47 -5.31 -8.63
CA ASN A 175 -4.66 -4.47 -8.63
C ASN A 175 -5.80 -5.25 -7.95
N ALA A 176 -6.28 -4.76 -6.82
CA ALA A 176 -7.25 -5.49 -6.02
C ALA A 176 -8.52 -5.87 -6.79
N ALA A 177 -9.03 -4.99 -7.65
CA ALA A 177 -10.21 -5.28 -8.46
C ALA A 177 -10.01 -6.44 -9.47
N GLU A 178 -8.77 -6.72 -9.90
CA GLU A 178 -8.49 -7.85 -10.80
C GLU A 178 -8.61 -9.20 -10.10
N TYR A 179 -8.58 -9.18 -8.77
CA TYR A 179 -8.69 -10.37 -7.91
C TYR A 179 -9.99 -10.39 -7.07
N GLY A 180 -11.03 -9.71 -7.56
CA GLY A 180 -12.39 -9.81 -7.00
C GLY A 180 -12.75 -8.73 -5.98
N GLU A 181 -11.84 -7.81 -5.64
CA GLU A 181 -12.11 -6.82 -4.62
C GLU A 181 -12.82 -5.57 -5.18
N VAL A 182 -13.41 -4.78 -4.28
CA VAL A 182 -14.25 -3.62 -4.63
C VAL A 182 -13.47 -2.48 -5.27
N GLN A 183 -12.14 -2.40 -5.09
CA GLN A 183 -11.35 -1.21 -5.40
C GLN A 183 -10.27 -1.47 -6.47
N ARG A 184 -10.19 -0.59 -7.44
CA ARG A 184 -9.06 -0.53 -8.39
C ARG A 184 -7.85 0.11 -7.72
N ARG A 185 -7.21 -0.61 -6.79
CA ARG A 185 -6.04 -0.17 -6.04
C ARG A 185 -4.83 -1.02 -6.41
N ARG A 186 -3.87 -0.39 -7.06
CA ARG A 186 -2.61 -1.03 -7.44
C ARG A 186 -1.57 -0.85 -6.35
N ARG A 187 -0.95 -1.96 -5.93
CA ARG A 187 0.13 -1.98 -4.95
C ARG A 187 1.20 -2.98 -5.32
N THR A 188 2.44 -2.64 -5.03
CA THR A 188 3.56 -3.57 -5.09
C THR A 188 3.63 -4.31 -3.77
N PHE A 189 3.48 -5.62 -3.82
CA PHE A 189 3.82 -6.49 -2.70
C PHE A 189 5.22 -7.05 -2.93
N ILE A 190 6.00 -7.13 -1.85
CA ILE A 190 7.37 -7.63 -1.81
C ILE A 190 7.40 -8.75 -0.80
N PHE A 191 7.79 -9.95 -1.22
CA PHE A 191 7.98 -11.09 -0.34
C PHE A 191 9.44 -11.50 -0.38
N ALA A 192 10.11 -11.40 0.79
CA ALA A 192 11.49 -11.82 0.93
C ALA A 192 11.60 -12.98 1.91
N TYR A 193 12.51 -13.89 1.63
CA TYR A 193 12.72 -15.09 2.43
C TYR A 193 14.20 -15.46 2.45
N LYS A 194 14.67 -15.98 3.59
CA LYS A 194 16.04 -16.42 3.74
C LYS A 194 16.36 -17.54 2.76
N LYS A 195 17.56 -17.52 2.16
CA LYS A 195 17.98 -18.52 1.17
C LYS A 195 18.10 -19.94 1.73
N ASP A 196 18.21 -20.11 3.04
CA ASP A 196 18.29 -21.40 3.73
C ASP A 196 16.93 -21.99 4.14
N THR A 197 15.81 -21.27 3.93
CA THR A 197 14.44 -21.78 4.13
C THR A 197 14.11 -22.94 3.19
N ASN A 198 13.25 -23.83 3.60
CA ASN A 198 12.74 -24.92 2.75
C ASN A 198 12.00 -24.35 1.54
N PHE A 199 11.25 -23.27 1.74
CA PHE A 199 10.58 -22.58 0.62
C PHE A 199 11.58 -22.12 -0.45
N ALA A 200 12.68 -21.44 -0.06
CA ALA A 200 13.70 -21.00 -1.01
C ALA A 200 14.31 -22.17 -1.79
N LYS A 201 14.68 -23.25 -1.08
CA LYS A 201 15.25 -24.46 -1.69
C LYS A 201 14.27 -25.15 -2.65
N SER A 202 12.96 -25.14 -2.35
CA SER A 202 11.93 -25.78 -3.17
C SER A 202 11.76 -25.14 -4.57
N LEU A 203 12.19 -23.88 -4.72
CA LEU A 203 12.09 -23.15 -5.98
C LEU A 203 13.14 -23.59 -7.02
N ASN A 204 14.23 -24.22 -6.59
CA ASN A 204 15.34 -24.69 -7.45
C ASN A 204 15.78 -23.58 -8.42
N LEU A 205 16.16 -22.41 -7.88
CA LEU A 205 16.47 -21.22 -8.67
C LEU A 205 17.79 -21.36 -9.39
N GLU A 206 17.77 -21.19 -10.70
CA GLU A 206 18.95 -21.17 -11.58
C GLU A 206 18.86 -20.00 -12.54
N ASN A 207 20.02 -19.54 -13.04
CA ASN A 207 20.13 -18.44 -14.01
C ASN A 207 19.66 -18.87 -15.43
N ASN A 208 18.43 -19.36 -15.53
CA ASN A 208 17.83 -19.84 -16.77
C ASN A 208 16.43 -19.21 -16.97
N ASN A 209 16.21 -18.53 -18.10
CA ASN A 209 14.95 -17.82 -18.39
C ASN A 209 13.73 -18.75 -18.39
N SER A 210 13.85 -19.98 -18.86
CA SER A 210 12.73 -20.93 -18.88
C SER A 210 12.30 -21.33 -17.46
N LEU A 211 13.28 -21.62 -16.60
CA LEU A 211 13.01 -21.92 -15.21
C LEU A 211 12.44 -20.71 -14.45
N ILE A 212 12.96 -19.51 -14.72
CA ILE A 212 12.44 -18.27 -14.14
C ILE A 212 11.00 -18.03 -14.57
N SER A 213 10.64 -18.25 -15.84
CA SER A 213 9.25 -18.17 -16.29
C SER A 213 8.35 -19.12 -15.50
N GLU A 214 8.75 -20.38 -15.36
CA GLU A 214 8.00 -21.38 -14.60
C GLU A 214 7.83 -20.96 -13.11
N VAL A 215 8.89 -20.42 -12.50
CA VAL A 215 8.85 -19.92 -11.13
C VAL A 215 7.84 -18.77 -11.01
N LEU A 216 7.95 -17.75 -11.86
CA LEU A 216 7.07 -16.56 -11.81
C LEU A 216 5.61 -16.87 -12.17
N GLU A 217 5.36 -17.93 -12.97
CA GLU A 217 4.01 -18.34 -13.35
C GLU A 217 3.33 -19.27 -12.34
N LYS A 218 4.09 -20.19 -11.70
CA LYS A 218 3.50 -21.32 -10.98
C LYS A 218 4.04 -21.56 -9.59
N LYS A 219 5.36 -21.38 -9.37
CA LYS A 219 6.04 -21.86 -8.16
C LYS A 219 6.19 -20.79 -7.09
N SER A 220 6.40 -19.53 -7.49
CA SER A 220 6.64 -18.41 -6.60
C SER A 220 5.47 -18.17 -5.64
N PHE A 221 5.73 -17.52 -4.53
CA PHE A 221 4.71 -17.13 -3.58
C PHE A 221 3.57 -16.35 -4.26
N PHE A 222 3.93 -15.31 -5.01
CA PHE A 222 2.91 -14.50 -5.69
C PHE A 222 2.19 -15.21 -6.82
N ALA A 223 2.82 -16.19 -7.49
CA ALA A 223 2.13 -17.01 -8.47
C ALA A 223 1.01 -17.84 -7.84
N LYS A 224 1.26 -18.38 -6.64
CA LYS A 224 0.28 -19.15 -5.88
C LYS A 224 -0.83 -18.27 -5.29
N CYS A 225 -0.49 -17.02 -4.84
CA CYS A 225 -1.48 -16.09 -4.28
C CYS A 225 -2.34 -15.42 -5.35
N PHE A 226 -1.73 -15.03 -6.46
CA PHE A 226 -2.30 -14.20 -7.52
C PHE A 226 -2.06 -14.84 -8.89
N PRO A 227 -2.86 -15.86 -9.26
CA PRO A 227 -2.70 -16.57 -10.52
C PRO A 227 -2.75 -15.63 -11.72
N ILE A 228 -1.91 -15.94 -12.72
CA ILE A 228 -1.82 -15.19 -13.97
C ILE A 228 -2.31 -16.03 -15.14
N GLU A 229 -2.88 -15.36 -16.13
CA GLU A 229 -3.26 -15.99 -17.41
C GLU A 229 -2.02 -16.31 -18.24
N LYS A 230 -1.08 -15.35 -18.28
CA LYS A 230 0.17 -15.49 -19.00
C LYS A 230 1.28 -14.59 -18.46
N LEU A 231 2.51 -15.01 -18.69
CA LEU A 231 3.72 -14.21 -18.61
C LEU A 231 4.19 -13.86 -20.04
N ASP A 232 4.55 -12.61 -20.26
CA ASP A 232 5.16 -12.19 -21.52
C ASP A 232 6.65 -12.54 -21.51
N VAL A 233 7.00 -13.66 -22.12
CA VAL A 233 8.37 -14.16 -22.18
C VAL A 233 9.33 -13.20 -22.90
N PHE A 234 8.83 -12.40 -23.85
CA PHE A 234 9.62 -11.39 -24.56
C PHE A 234 9.89 -10.15 -23.68
N SER A 235 9.16 -9.99 -22.59
CA SER A 235 9.39 -8.91 -21.62
C SER A 235 10.41 -9.26 -20.54
N ILE A 236 10.91 -10.50 -20.50
CA ILE A 236 11.90 -10.92 -19.51
C ILE A 236 13.16 -10.09 -19.67
N ARG A 237 13.55 -9.42 -18.60
CA ARG A 237 14.80 -8.66 -18.51
C ARG A 237 15.58 -9.12 -17.30
N LYS A 238 16.89 -9.08 -17.43
CA LYS A 238 17.85 -9.45 -16.39
C LYS A 238 18.75 -8.28 -16.05
N THR A 239 19.08 -8.13 -14.79
CA THR A 239 20.18 -7.30 -14.29
C THR A 239 20.81 -7.96 -13.07
N THR A 240 21.83 -7.35 -12.51
CA THR A 240 22.48 -7.80 -11.28
C THR A 240 22.41 -6.69 -10.22
N ILE A 241 22.32 -7.09 -8.97
CA ILE A 241 22.43 -6.21 -7.81
C ILE A 241 23.71 -6.55 -7.08
N SER A 242 24.53 -5.54 -6.81
CA SER A 242 25.68 -5.65 -5.91
C SER A 242 25.28 -5.35 -4.46
N GLY A 243 26.12 -5.75 -3.51
CA GLY A 243 25.96 -5.36 -2.10
C GLY A 243 26.41 -3.92 -1.81
N ASP A 244 26.99 -3.22 -2.78
CA ASP A 244 27.41 -1.84 -2.62
C ASP A 244 26.21 -0.89 -2.84
N ILE A 245 25.62 -0.46 -1.73
CA ILE A 245 24.45 0.43 -1.74
C ILE A 245 24.81 1.81 -2.32
N ALA A 246 26.05 2.28 -2.17
CA ALA A 246 26.48 3.56 -2.70
C ALA A 246 26.56 3.51 -4.23
N ASP A 247 27.15 2.43 -4.78
CA ASP A 247 27.16 2.20 -6.23
C ASP A 247 25.75 2.09 -6.81
N ILE A 248 24.87 1.32 -6.18
CA ILE A 248 23.46 1.22 -6.58
C ILE A 248 22.78 2.59 -6.55
N SER A 249 23.01 3.39 -5.52
CA SER A 249 22.44 4.74 -5.40
C SER A 249 22.90 5.68 -6.52
N ASP A 250 24.16 5.59 -6.91
CA ASP A 250 24.77 6.52 -7.87
C ASP A 250 24.61 6.06 -9.33
N ASN A 251 24.68 4.76 -9.59
CA ASN A 251 24.82 4.24 -10.95
C ASN A 251 23.68 3.33 -11.43
N PHE A 252 22.87 2.76 -10.51
CA PHE A 252 21.85 1.78 -10.90
C PHE A 252 20.64 2.45 -11.56
N SER A 253 20.30 1.95 -12.73
CA SER A 253 19.03 2.29 -13.41
C SER A 253 18.50 1.05 -14.11
N PHE A 254 17.23 0.71 -13.85
CA PHE A 254 16.60 -0.47 -14.46
C PHE A 254 15.09 -0.33 -14.50
N ASP A 255 14.48 -0.75 -15.60
CA ASP A 255 13.02 -0.75 -15.76
C ASP A 255 12.42 -2.05 -15.22
N PHE A 256 12.03 -2.06 -13.98
CA PHE A 256 11.32 -3.19 -13.37
C PHE A 256 9.91 -3.34 -13.97
N ALA A 257 9.55 -4.56 -14.33
CA ALA A 257 8.18 -4.90 -14.71
C ALA A 257 7.31 -5.18 -13.46
N ASN A 258 6.03 -5.49 -13.68
CA ASN A 258 5.07 -5.72 -12.61
C ASN A 258 5.27 -7.02 -11.81
N SER A 259 6.24 -7.84 -12.18
CA SER A 259 6.60 -9.08 -11.51
C SER A 259 8.09 -9.34 -11.63
N GLY A 260 8.66 -10.01 -10.65
CA GLY A 260 10.05 -10.45 -10.73
C GLY A 260 10.54 -11.17 -9.49
N ILE A 261 11.81 -11.58 -9.56
CA ILE A 261 12.53 -12.29 -8.51
C ILE A 261 14.00 -11.88 -8.50
N MET A 262 14.57 -11.80 -7.30
CA MET A 262 16.00 -11.64 -7.07
C MET A 262 16.52 -12.81 -6.22
N PHE A 263 17.60 -13.44 -6.65
CA PHE A 263 18.32 -14.47 -5.90
C PHE A 263 19.80 -14.38 -6.22
N ASP A 264 20.63 -14.50 -5.20
CA ASP A 264 22.09 -14.42 -5.28
C ASP A 264 22.60 -13.25 -6.16
N GLY A 265 21.97 -12.08 -6.03
CA GLY A 265 22.28 -10.87 -6.79
C GLY A 265 21.78 -10.86 -8.24
N SER A 266 21.28 -11.98 -8.77
CA SER A 266 20.63 -12.01 -10.08
C SER A 266 19.18 -11.56 -9.98
N VAL A 267 18.79 -10.58 -10.79
CA VAL A 267 17.44 -9.99 -10.81
C VAL A 267 16.78 -10.29 -12.15
N TYR A 268 15.62 -10.88 -12.10
CA TYR A 268 14.76 -11.12 -13.28
C TYR A 268 13.43 -10.43 -13.09
N THR A 269 12.94 -9.78 -14.14
CA THR A 269 11.63 -9.15 -14.15
C THR A 269 10.88 -9.49 -15.44
N ALA A 270 9.56 -9.59 -15.35
CA ALA A 270 8.70 -9.88 -16.52
C ALA A 270 7.33 -9.22 -16.36
N LYS A 271 6.66 -8.96 -17.49
CA LYS A 271 5.25 -8.56 -17.51
C LYS A 271 4.38 -9.79 -17.32
N THR A 272 3.48 -9.71 -16.36
CA THR A 272 2.46 -10.73 -16.11
C THR A 272 1.07 -10.13 -16.25
N TYR A 273 0.12 -10.95 -16.70
CA TYR A 273 -1.27 -10.58 -16.89
C TYR A 273 -2.14 -11.46 -15.97
N PRO A 274 -2.98 -10.85 -15.12
CA PRO A 274 -3.76 -11.59 -14.15
C PRO A 274 -4.87 -12.42 -14.78
N ILE A 275 -5.23 -13.55 -14.15
CA ILE A 275 -6.54 -14.16 -14.36
C ILE A 275 -7.57 -13.25 -13.70
N ILE A 276 -8.38 -12.57 -14.50
CA ILE A 276 -9.35 -11.61 -13.99
C ILE A 276 -10.50 -12.32 -13.28
N THR A 277 -10.64 -12.04 -11.99
CA THR A 277 -11.84 -12.39 -11.22
C THR A 277 -12.80 -11.20 -11.25
N LYS A 278 -14.09 -11.45 -11.48
CA LYS A 278 -15.10 -10.37 -11.47
C LYS A 278 -15.01 -9.58 -10.16
N ALA A 279 -14.73 -8.28 -10.28
CA ALA A 279 -14.65 -7.40 -9.13
C ALA A 279 -16.02 -7.25 -8.45
N ARG A 280 -16.02 -7.16 -7.14
CA ARG A 280 -17.16 -6.61 -6.40
C ARG A 280 -17.37 -5.15 -6.77
N THR A 281 -18.58 -4.66 -6.58
CA THR A 281 -18.99 -3.33 -7.04
C THR A 281 -19.24 -2.38 -5.87
N ILE A 282 -19.24 -1.07 -6.15
CA ILE A 282 -19.60 -0.06 -5.15
C ILE A 282 -21.01 -0.35 -4.58
N GLY A 283 -21.98 -0.70 -5.41
CA GLY A 283 -23.34 -0.99 -4.97
C GLY A 283 -23.44 -2.07 -3.89
N GLU A 284 -22.51 -3.05 -3.92
CA GLU A 284 -22.49 -4.15 -2.94
C GLU A 284 -22.02 -3.73 -1.53
N ILE A 285 -21.35 -2.58 -1.43
CA ILE A 285 -20.80 -2.11 -0.14
C ILE A 285 -21.58 -0.92 0.45
N LEU A 286 -22.46 -0.30 -0.31
CA LEU A 286 -23.24 0.82 0.18
C LEU A 286 -24.16 0.39 1.33
N GLU A 287 -24.40 1.30 2.26
CA GLU A 287 -25.35 1.07 3.35
C GLU A 287 -26.78 0.99 2.80
N ASN A 288 -27.51 -0.05 3.18
CA ASN A 288 -28.92 -0.28 2.84
C ASN A 288 -29.90 0.25 3.91
N LYS A 289 -29.40 1.10 4.80
CA LYS A 289 -30.16 1.78 5.86
C LYS A 289 -30.08 3.28 5.64
N LYS A 290 -30.94 4.04 6.34
CA LYS A 290 -30.93 5.51 6.27
C LYS A 290 -29.56 6.06 6.67
N VAL A 291 -28.94 6.78 5.75
CA VAL A 291 -27.66 7.48 5.95
C VAL A 291 -27.93 8.87 6.53
N ALA A 292 -27.03 9.38 7.36
CA ALA A 292 -27.20 10.70 7.97
C ALA A 292 -27.14 11.83 6.92
N GLU A 293 -27.95 12.87 7.10
CA GLU A 293 -28.11 13.98 6.16
C GLU A 293 -26.81 14.70 5.80
N LYS A 294 -25.85 14.76 6.73
CA LYS A 294 -24.55 15.41 6.53
C LYS A 294 -23.73 14.85 5.36
N TYR A 295 -24.00 13.64 4.91
CA TYR A 295 -23.30 13.02 3.76
C TYR A 295 -23.91 13.41 2.42
N PHE A 296 -25.14 13.91 2.40
CA PHE A 296 -25.82 14.32 1.16
C PHE A 296 -25.30 15.66 0.66
N ILE A 297 -25.26 15.79 -0.66
CA ILE A 297 -24.73 16.96 -1.35
C ILE A 297 -25.90 17.76 -1.93
N SER A 298 -26.06 18.99 -1.50
CA SER A 298 -27.08 19.89 -2.03
C SER A 298 -26.83 20.25 -3.51
N ASN A 299 -27.89 20.43 -4.29
CA ASN A 299 -27.81 20.68 -5.73
C ASN A 299 -26.95 21.89 -6.12
N ASN A 300 -26.95 22.96 -5.33
CA ASN A 300 -26.13 24.15 -5.56
C ASN A 300 -24.62 23.89 -5.42
N LYS A 301 -24.22 22.81 -4.72
CA LYS A 301 -22.83 22.37 -4.64
C LYS A 301 -22.47 21.35 -5.71
N LEU A 302 -23.44 20.75 -6.37
CA LEU A 302 -23.21 19.75 -7.40
C LEU A 302 -22.84 20.38 -8.73
N TYR A 303 -23.65 21.34 -9.21
CA TYR A 303 -23.60 21.83 -10.58
C TYR A 303 -23.38 23.34 -10.65
N PHE A 304 -22.83 23.80 -11.78
CA PHE A 304 -22.80 25.22 -12.10
C PHE A 304 -24.23 25.78 -12.24
N THR A 305 -24.42 27.01 -11.81
CA THR A 305 -25.65 27.74 -11.99
C THR A 305 -25.84 28.29 -13.40
N ASN A 306 -24.81 28.26 -14.25
CA ASN A 306 -24.86 28.77 -15.62
C ASN A 306 -24.58 27.60 -16.61
N PRO A 307 -25.56 27.18 -17.44
CA PRO A 307 -25.47 26.04 -18.33
C PRO A 307 -24.47 26.20 -19.49
N ASP A 308 -24.04 27.41 -19.83
CA ASP A 308 -23.15 27.65 -20.97
C ASP A 308 -21.68 27.32 -20.71
N SER A 309 -21.31 26.93 -19.50
CA SER A 309 -19.94 26.65 -19.09
C SER A 309 -19.65 25.17 -18.78
N THR A 310 -20.06 24.26 -19.65
CA THR A 310 -19.83 22.81 -19.48
C THR A 310 -18.36 22.40 -19.59
N HIS A 311 -17.46 23.28 -20.04
CA HIS A 311 -16.04 23.00 -20.21
C HIS A 311 -15.21 24.03 -19.45
N SER A 312 -14.45 23.58 -18.48
CA SER A 312 -13.51 24.41 -17.72
C SER A 312 -12.19 24.66 -18.49
N ASP A 313 -12.28 25.17 -19.71
CA ASP A 313 -11.13 25.70 -20.45
C ASP A 313 -10.86 27.15 -20.01
N GLU A 314 -10.18 27.30 -18.88
CA GLU A 314 -9.80 28.60 -18.33
C GLU A 314 -8.73 29.33 -19.16
N THR A 315 -8.27 28.75 -20.29
CA THR A 315 -7.46 29.47 -21.29
C THR A 315 -8.31 30.34 -22.21
N LYS A 316 -9.63 30.11 -22.25
CA LYS A 316 -10.59 30.80 -23.12
C LYS A 316 -11.60 31.67 -22.35
N THR A 317 -12.06 31.18 -21.19
CA THR A 317 -13.12 31.85 -20.40
C THR A 317 -12.81 31.69 -18.93
N GLU A 318 -12.81 32.80 -18.18
CA GLU A 318 -12.65 32.77 -16.73
C GLU A 318 -13.95 32.34 -16.06
N LEU A 319 -13.88 31.33 -15.19
CA LEU A 319 -15.01 30.87 -14.40
C LEU A 319 -15.17 31.66 -13.11
N SER A 320 -16.40 31.88 -12.67
CA SER A 320 -16.69 32.51 -11.38
C SER A 320 -16.13 31.73 -10.20
N SER A 321 -15.94 32.40 -9.08
CA SER A 321 -15.46 31.76 -7.85
C SER A 321 -16.44 30.73 -7.31
N GLU A 322 -17.75 30.94 -7.52
CA GLU A 322 -18.85 30.07 -7.15
C GLU A 322 -18.83 28.79 -8.00
N ALA A 323 -18.66 28.92 -9.31
CA ALA A 323 -18.53 27.78 -10.23
C ALA A 323 -17.37 26.87 -9.82
N LYS A 324 -16.22 27.45 -9.42
CA LYS A 324 -15.04 26.70 -8.96
C LYS A 324 -15.26 25.96 -7.64
N LYS A 325 -16.31 26.27 -6.87
CA LYS A 325 -16.73 25.60 -5.63
C LYS A 325 -17.75 24.46 -5.84
N THR A 326 -17.98 24.00 -7.07
CA THR A 326 -18.89 22.91 -7.38
C THR A 326 -18.17 21.59 -7.64
N TRP A 327 -18.85 20.49 -7.38
CA TRP A 327 -18.33 19.15 -7.68
C TRP A 327 -18.13 18.93 -9.18
N GLN A 328 -19.02 19.48 -10.01
CA GLN A 328 -18.88 19.45 -11.45
C GLN A 328 -17.56 20.06 -11.91
N TYR A 329 -17.16 21.21 -11.35
CA TYR A 329 -15.87 21.82 -11.66
C TYR A 329 -14.68 20.94 -11.21
N ILE A 330 -14.67 20.49 -9.95
CA ILE A 330 -13.47 19.79 -9.44
C ILE A 330 -13.30 18.41 -10.09
N LYS A 331 -14.38 17.76 -10.53
CA LYS A 331 -14.34 16.45 -11.20
C LYS A 331 -14.26 16.57 -12.74
N GLY A 332 -14.60 17.70 -13.30
CA GLY A 332 -14.56 17.98 -14.73
C GLY A 332 -13.13 18.01 -15.30
N ALA A 333 -13.05 17.97 -16.62
CA ALA A 333 -11.81 18.25 -17.33
C ALA A 333 -11.40 19.72 -17.11
N LYS A 334 -10.10 19.95 -17.01
CA LYS A 334 -9.56 21.32 -16.83
C LYS A 334 -8.44 21.57 -17.79
N ARG A 335 -8.36 22.82 -18.25
CA ARG A 335 -7.26 23.34 -19.02
C ARG A 335 -6.98 24.77 -18.57
N LYS A 336 -5.80 25.02 -18.04
CA LYS A 336 -5.43 26.34 -17.52
C LYS A 336 -3.93 26.62 -17.56
N TYR A 337 -3.56 27.89 -17.63
CA TYR A 337 -2.17 28.29 -17.52
C TYR A 337 -1.65 28.09 -16.09
N ARG A 338 -0.46 27.56 -15.97
CA ARG A 338 0.29 27.49 -14.71
C ARG A 338 1.72 27.95 -14.93
N THR A 339 2.34 28.45 -13.87
CA THR A 339 3.76 28.82 -13.85
C THR A 339 4.48 27.81 -12.93
N ALA A 340 5.52 27.18 -13.45
CA ALA A 340 6.40 26.32 -12.67
C ALA A 340 7.28 27.15 -11.73
N SER A 341 7.90 26.51 -10.73
CA SER A 341 8.79 27.18 -9.75
C SER A 341 10.00 27.89 -10.39
N ASN A 342 10.40 27.46 -11.59
CA ASN A 342 11.47 28.10 -12.40
C ASN A 342 10.96 29.21 -13.31
N GLY A 343 9.71 29.66 -13.17
CA GLY A 343 9.11 30.73 -13.99
C GLY A 343 8.55 30.27 -15.35
N HIS A 344 8.73 29.01 -15.75
CA HIS A 344 8.22 28.51 -17.02
C HIS A 344 6.68 28.41 -17.00
N LYS A 345 6.05 29.04 -17.99
CA LYS A 345 4.58 29.00 -18.19
C LYS A 345 4.21 27.78 -19.04
N TYR A 346 3.26 27.01 -18.57
CA TYR A 346 2.75 25.84 -19.30
C TYR A 346 1.23 25.71 -19.17
N ILE A 347 0.63 24.98 -20.08
CA ILE A 347 -0.79 24.65 -20.01
C ILE A 347 -0.94 23.36 -19.20
N TYR A 348 -1.54 23.47 -18.01
CA TYR A 348 -1.97 22.33 -17.24
C TYR A 348 -3.27 21.76 -17.83
N SER A 349 -3.27 20.49 -18.14
CA SER A 349 -4.45 19.76 -18.64
C SER A 349 -4.74 18.56 -17.74
N GLU A 350 -6.01 18.38 -17.39
CA GLU A 350 -6.50 17.30 -16.56
C GLU A 350 -7.81 16.76 -17.15
N GLY A 351 -7.88 15.44 -17.41
CA GLY A 351 -9.08 14.80 -17.93
C GLY A 351 -10.22 14.74 -16.90
N ALA A 352 -11.46 14.58 -17.32
CA ALA A 352 -12.59 14.39 -16.42
C ALA A 352 -12.53 13.04 -15.70
N ILE A 353 -13.10 13.00 -14.49
CA ILE A 353 -13.43 11.76 -13.79
C ILE A 353 -14.96 11.70 -13.57
N PRO A 354 -15.55 10.53 -13.32
CA PRO A 354 -16.99 10.41 -13.09
C PRO A 354 -17.47 11.38 -12.01
N MET A 355 -18.54 12.12 -12.31
CA MET A 355 -19.21 12.99 -11.33
C MET A 355 -19.82 12.12 -10.22
N VAL A 356 -20.49 11.05 -10.61
CA VAL A 356 -21.08 10.04 -9.73
C VAL A 356 -20.48 8.70 -10.09
N ASP A 357 -19.96 7.99 -9.10
CA ASP A 357 -19.42 6.65 -9.26
C ASP A 357 -20.57 5.65 -9.42
N GLU A 358 -20.51 4.80 -10.44
CA GLU A 358 -21.60 3.87 -10.80
C GLU A 358 -21.63 2.65 -9.87
N TRP A 359 -22.82 2.25 -9.45
CA TRP A 359 -23.02 1.12 -8.54
C TRP A 359 -22.47 -0.22 -9.05
N ASN A 360 -22.52 -0.42 -10.37
CA ASN A 360 -22.11 -1.67 -11.02
C ASN A 360 -20.61 -1.74 -11.36
N LYS A 361 -19.83 -0.77 -10.89
CA LYS A 361 -18.38 -0.71 -11.10
C LYS A 361 -17.61 -0.79 -9.79
N PRO A 362 -16.37 -1.29 -9.80
CA PRO A 362 -15.49 -1.19 -8.64
C PRO A 362 -15.09 0.27 -8.40
N ALA A 363 -14.87 0.60 -7.14
CA ALA A 363 -14.39 1.91 -6.71
C ALA A 363 -13.05 2.27 -7.37
N ARG A 364 -12.85 3.57 -7.58
CA ARG A 364 -11.53 4.12 -7.90
C ARG A 364 -10.58 3.92 -6.71
N THR A 365 -9.29 4.15 -6.89
CA THR A 365 -8.37 4.17 -5.74
C THR A 365 -8.79 5.26 -4.75
N MET A 366 -9.12 4.86 -3.54
CA MET A 366 -9.40 5.77 -2.43
C MET A 366 -8.11 6.42 -1.94
N LEU A 367 -8.14 7.75 -1.74
CA LEU A 367 -7.02 8.55 -1.26
C LEU A 367 -7.31 9.08 0.15
N THR A 368 -6.29 9.61 0.81
CA THR A 368 -6.39 10.19 2.16
C THR A 368 -7.30 11.41 2.25
N SER A 369 -7.63 12.03 1.10
CA SER A 369 -8.58 13.16 0.97
C SER A 369 -10.03 12.71 0.81
N GLU A 370 -10.34 11.41 0.90
CA GLU A 370 -11.70 10.89 0.85
C GLU A 370 -12.60 11.58 1.90
N GLY A 371 -13.87 11.75 1.60
CA GLY A 371 -14.83 12.44 2.48
C GLY A 371 -14.70 13.96 2.49
N SER A 372 -13.72 14.56 1.83
CA SER A 372 -13.55 16.01 1.70
C SER A 372 -13.97 16.52 0.31
N PHE A 373 -14.12 17.86 0.18
CA PHE A 373 -14.33 18.49 -1.12
C PHE A 373 -13.06 18.40 -1.98
N ASN A 374 -12.85 17.23 -2.56
CA ASN A 374 -11.68 16.90 -3.37
C ASN A 374 -12.08 16.10 -4.60
N ARG A 375 -11.35 16.29 -5.69
CA ARG A 375 -11.57 15.58 -6.95
C ARG A 375 -11.66 14.06 -6.80
N SER A 376 -10.79 13.48 -5.98
CA SER A 376 -10.69 12.03 -5.78
C SER A 376 -11.83 11.43 -4.97
N THR A 377 -12.55 12.23 -4.18
CA THR A 377 -13.66 11.77 -3.33
C THR A 377 -14.72 11.04 -4.16
N HIS A 378 -15.17 9.89 -3.68
CA HIS A 378 -16.24 9.14 -4.30
C HIS A 378 -17.58 9.82 -4.01
N ILE A 379 -18.39 9.93 -5.05
CA ILE A 379 -19.76 10.42 -4.99
C ILE A 379 -20.64 9.32 -5.54
N VAL A 380 -21.68 8.96 -4.81
CA VAL A 380 -22.61 7.89 -5.17
C VAL A 380 -24.05 8.36 -5.10
N ARG A 381 -24.95 7.62 -5.73
CA ARG A 381 -26.38 7.71 -5.43
C ARG A 381 -26.69 6.84 -4.24
N ASP A 382 -27.48 7.36 -3.31
CA ASP A 382 -27.97 6.57 -2.18
C ASP A 382 -28.94 5.47 -2.65
N LEU A 383 -28.87 4.29 -2.03
CA LEU A 383 -29.68 3.13 -2.43
C LEU A 383 -31.17 3.31 -2.13
N LEU A 384 -31.54 4.12 -1.13
CA LEU A 384 -32.92 4.24 -0.67
C LEU A 384 -33.70 5.34 -1.41
N ASN A 385 -33.05 6.50 -1.66
CA ASN A 385 -33.74 7.69 -2.20
C ASN A 385 -33.13 8.21 -3.50
N SER A 386 -32.03 7.57 -4.00
CA SER A 386 -31.30 7.97 -5.20
C SER A 386 -30.67 9.37 -5.14
N GLU A 387 -30.67 10.04 -3.98
CA GLU A 387 -29.99 11.32 -3.78
C GLU A 387 -28.48 11.16 -3.84
N ILE A 388 -27.79 12.25 -4.16
CA ILE A 388 -26.34 12.25 -4.35
C ILE A 388 -25.63 12.54 -3.04
N ARG A 389 -24.67 11.68 -2.69
CA ARG A 389 -23.89 11.79 -1.45
C ARG A 389 -22.45 11.32 -1.59
N ILE A 390 -21.62 11.68 -0.63
CA ILE A 390 -20.30 11.06 -0.46
C ILE A 390 -20.46 9.70 0.25
N LEU A 391 -19.41 8.89 0.21
CA LEU A 391 -19.36 7.65 1.00
C LEU A 391 -19.32 7.96 2.51
N THR A 392 -19.91 7.08 3.31
CA THR A 392 -19.75 7.12 4.76
C THR A 392 -18.40 6.51 5.18
N PRO A 393 -17.87 6.79 6.38
CA PRO A 393 -16.67 6.13 6.88
C PRO A 393 -16.78 4.59 6.86
N LYS A 394 -17.94 4.04 7.22
CA LYS A 394 -18.23 2.61 7.19
C LYS A 394 -18.10 2.01 5.78
N GLU A 395 -18.63 2.69 4.77
CA GLU A 395 -18.49 2.25 3.38
C GLU A 395 -17.03 2.26 2.91
N THR A 396 -16.24 3.21 3.40
CA THR A 396 -14.79 3.23 3.10
C THR A 396 -14.03 2.08 3.78
N GLU A 397 -14.45 1.68 4.99
CA GLU A 397 -13.93 0.48 5.66
C GLU A 397 -14.25 -0.79 4.85
N ARG A 398 -15.49 -0.93 4.37
CA ARG A 398 -15.92 -2.04 3.49
C ARG A 398 -15.14 -2.10 2.18
N ILE A 399 -14.79 -0.93 1.58
CA ILE A 399 -13.95 -0.86 0.38
C ILE A 399 -12.55 -1.45 0.64
N GLN A 400 -11.99 -1.22 1.82
CA GLN A 400 -10.68 -1.78 2.19
C GLN A 400 -10.80 -3.20 2.78
N GLY A 401 -12.03 -3.68 3.02
CA GLY A 401 -12.28 -5.02 3.57
C GLY A 401 -12.12 -5.14 5.07
N PHE A 402 -12.18 -4.03 5.80
CA PHE A 402 -12.30 -4.02 7.26
C PHE A 402 -13.73 -4.33 7.71
N PRO A 403 -13.92 -4.82 8.95
CA PRO A 403 -15.24 -4.87 9.58
C PRO A 403 -15.90 -3.51 9.64
N ASP A 404 -17.24 -3.49 9.69
CA ASP A 404 -18.02 -2.28 9.87
C ASP A 404 -17.67 -1.57 11.17
N ASP A 405 -17.55 -0.24 11.11
CA ASP A 405 -17.23 0.62 12.26
C ASP A 405 -15.87 0.32 12.92
N TRP A 406 -14.95 -0.29 12.19
CA TRP A 406 -13.59 -0.59 12.64
C TRP A 406 -12.86 0.64 13.19
N THR A 407 -12.95 1.75 12.47
CA THR A 407 -12.31 3.01 12.88
C THR A 407 -13.19 3.88 13.78
N ALA A 408 -14.39 3.42 14.18
CA ALA A 408 -15.27 4.14 15.12
C ALA A 408 -14.81 4.02 16.59
N THR A 409 -13.55 4.31 16.84
CA THR A 409 -12.87 4.16 18.13
C THR A 409 -12.80 5.44 18.96
N GLY A 410 -13.55 6.49 18.58
CA GLY A 410 -13.44 7.86 19.09
C GLY A 410 -12.68 8.77 18.13
N MET A 411 -12.15 8.22 17.04
CA MET A 411 -11.46 8.94 15.99
C MET A 411 -12.44 9.87 15.23
N PRO A 412 -12.09 11.15 14.99
CA PRO A 412 -12.90 12.04 14.18
C PRO A 412 -13.05 11.52 12.74
N GLU A 413 -14.21 11.73 12.11
CA GLU A 413 -14.52 11.20 10.76
C GLU A 413 -13.44 11.50 9.72
N LYS A 414 -12.90 12.71 9.72
CA LYS A 414 -11.80 13.10 8.82
C LYS A 414 -10.62 12.14 8.91
N PHE A 415 -10.28 11.66 10.10
CA PHE A 415 -9.19 10.71 10.29
C PHE A 415 -9.61 9.28 9.94
N ARG A 416 -10.88 8.91 10.09
CA ARG A 416 -11.41 7.63 9.59
C ARG A 416 -11.17 7.51 8.09
N TYR A 417 -11.56 8.52 7.30
CA TYR A 417 -11.26 8.58 5.87
C TYR A 417 -9.77 8.55 5.56
N PHE A 418 -8.98 9.34 6.30
CA PHE A 418 -7.53 9.40 6.14
C PHE A 418 -6.88 8.03 6.34
N CYS A 419 -7.25 7.31 7.39
CA CYS A 419 -6.76 5.96 7.65
C CYS A 419 -7.14 4.99 6.53
N MET A 420 -8.38 5.02 6.04
CA MET A 420 -8.82 4.17 4.95
C MET A 420 -8.12 4.50 3.62
N GLY A 421 -7.80 5.77 3.36
CA GLY A 421 -7.00 6.18 2.20
C GLY A 421 -5.57 5.61 2.23
N ASN A 422 -4.97 5.47 3.41
CA ASN A 422 -3.65 4.88 3.62
C ASN A 422 -3.67 3.35 3.69
N ALA A 423 -4.77 2.76 4.16
CA ALA A 423 -4.86 1.33 4.42
C ALA A 423 -4.64 0.49 3.15
N LEU A 424 -4.14 -0.73 3.35
CA LEU A 424 -4.12 -1.78 2.34
C LEU A 424 -5.51 -2.45 2.22
N VAL A 425 -5.69 -3.23 1.14
CA VAL A 425 -6.90 -4.03 0.94
C VAL A 425 -6.76 -5.35 1.71
N VAL A 426 -7.44 -5.45 2.84
CA VAL A 426 -7.34 -6.58 3.80
C VAL A 426 -7.54 -7.96 3.15
N PRO A 427 -8.54 -8.19 2.27
CA PRO A 427 -8.72 -9.48 1.61
C PRO A 427 -7.54 -9.97 0.77
N LEU A 428 -6.70 -9.07 0.24
CA LEU A 428 -5.48 -9.48 -0.47
C LEU A 428 -4.49 -10.13 0.50
N VAL A 429 -4.38 -9.62 1.73
CA VAL A 429 -3.55 -10.22 2.78
C VAL A 429 -4.11 -11.57 3.20
N SER A 430 -5.44 -11.70 3.37
CA SER A 430 -6.07 -13.00 3.67
C SER A 430 -5.86 -14.04 2.57
N ARG A 431 -5.75 -13.59 1.30
CA ARG A 431 -5.39 -14.48 0.19
C ARG A 431 -3.92 -14.94 0.30
N MET A 432 -3.02 -14.04 0.66
CA MET A 432 -1.59 -14.35 0.86
C MET A 432 -1.37 -15.24 2.08
N GLU A 433 -2.14 -15.02 3.15
CA GLU A 433 -2.09 -15.81 4.37
C GLU A 433 -2.24 -17.30 4.10
N LYS A 434 -3.17 -17.71 3.23
CA LYS A 434 -3.40 -19.13 2.88
C LYS A 434 -2.16 -19.82 2.31
N ILE A 435 -1.30 -19.08 1.63
CA ILE A 435 -0.05 -19.61 1.09
C ILE A 435 1.06 -19.56 2.15
N LEU A 436 1.10 -18.47 2.95
CA LEU A 436 2.02 -18.36 4.09
C LEU A 436 1.78 -19.52 5.09
N ASP A 437 0.54 -19.86 5.38
CA ASP A 437 0.21 -20.99 6.27
C ASP A 437 0.83 -22.31 5.80
N LYS A 438 0.76 -22.58 4.49
CA LYS A 438 1.38 -23.76 3.88
C LYS A 438 2.91 -23.70 3.99
N ILE A 439 3.53 -22.55 3.65
CA ILE A 439 4.97 -22.37 3.75
C ILE A 439 5.42 -22.63 5.20
N PHE A 440 4.79 -22.00 6.19
CA PHE A 440 5.14 -22.17 7.60
C PHE A 440 4.92 -23.59 8.13
N SER A 441 4.04 -24.35 7.48
CA SER A 441 3.82 -25.75 7.84
C SER A 441 4.89 -26.70 7.30
N GLU A 442 5.62 -26.25 6.27
CA GLU A 442 6.69 -27.01 5.59
C GLU A 442 8.11 -26.62 6.07
N GLU A 443 8.24 -25.57 6.90
CA GLU A 443 9.47 -25.15 7.56
C GLU A 443 9.67 -25.85 8.90
#